data_00be709334e413236023e3d0a1c38fc9
#
_entry.id   00be709334e413236023e3d0a1c38fc9
#
_cell.length_a   1.000
_cell.length_b   1.000
_cell.length_c   1.000
_cell.angle_alpha   90.00
_cell.angle_beta   90.00
_cell.angle_gamma   90.00
#
_symmetry.space_group_name_H-M   'P 1'
#
loop_
_entity.id
_entity.type
_entity.pdbx_description
1 polymer ?
#
loop_
_entity_poly.entity_id
_entity_poly.type
_entity_poly.pdbx_seq_one_letter_code
_entity_poly.pdbx_strand_id
1 'polypeptide(L)'
;TISQGRFVLGLGTSLHSAVCGIYGEPKRKLLTHLREVVKVVRYINANAHKGMEPIHGEYFNAEWTEMMLTAPPVRENIPIWIAALKDKLTSLTLEIGDGLMVHALWTGDYTVQKKAFIEAELARFGRRRSAVEINAWPWVAINDDKQQAINDSRATVAGYAGYKEYEPFFD
;
A
#
# COMPACT_ATOMS: atom_id res chain seq x y z
N THR A 1 16.86 -7.24 -17.11
CA THR A 1 15.63 -6.44 -17.02
C THR A 1 15.93 -4.95 -17.04
N ILE A 2 15.00 -4.12 -17.56
CA ILE A 2 15.17 -2.67 -17.73
C ILE A 2 15.49 -1.98 -16.40
N SER A 3 14.84 -2.36 -15.31
CA SER A 3 15.04 -1.74 -13.99
C SER A 3 16.32 -2.19 -13.26
N GLN A 4 16.99 -3.25 -13.71
CA GLN A 4 18.16 -3.84 -13.04
C GLN A 4 17.94 -4.04 -11.52
N GLY A 5 16.75 -4.48 -11.15
CA GLY A 5 16.38 -4.70 -9.74
C GLY A 5 15.93 -3.45 -8.96
N ARG A 6 15.82 -2.27 -9.57
CA ARG A 6 15.35 -1.05 -8.87
C ARG A 6 13.83 -0.92 -8.73
N PHE A 7 13.07 -1.79 -9.39
CA PHE A 7 11.60 -1.72 -9.39
C PHE A 7 11.04 -1.98 -7.98
N VAL A 8 10.12 -1.14 -7.54
CA VAL A 8 9.31 -1.30 -6.33
C VAL A 8 7.84 -1.26 -6.76
N LEU A 9 7.06 -2.20 -6.26
CA LEU A 9 5.63 -2.26 -6.56
C LEU A 9 4.84 -1.53 -5.47
N GLY A 10 4.16 -0.43 -5.85
CA GLY A 10 3.21 0.27 -4.97
C GLY A 10 1.81 -0.33 -5.11
N LEU A 11 1.16 -0.62 -3.99
CA LEU A 11 -0.21 -1.12 -3.92
C LEU A 11 -1.06 -0.26 -2.98
N GLY A 12 -2.36 -0.21 -3.24
CA GLY A 12 -3.34 0.43 -2.38
C GLY A 12 -4.73 -0.17 -2.59
N THR A 13 -5.59 -0.07 -1.60
CA THR A 13 -6.96 -0.58 -1.67
C THR A 13 -7.93 0.40 -2.31
N SER A 14 -7.52 1.65 -2.52
CA SER A 14 -8.40 2.77 -2.86
C SER A 14 -9.53 2.98 -1.83
N LEU A 15 -10.40 3.95 -2.06
CA LEU A 15 -11.63 4.12 -1.29
C LEU A 15 -12.66 3.10 -1.76
N HIS A 16 -13.35 2.48 -0.82
CA HIS A 16 -14.39 1.50 -1.14
C HIS A 16 -15.51 2.11 -1.98
N SER A 17 -15.92 3.34 -1.64
CA SER A 17 -16.90 4.11 -2.41
C SER A 17 -16.46 4.33 -3.86
N ALA A 18 -15.19 4.64 -4.10
CA ALA A 18 -14.67 4.82 -5.45
C ALA A 18 -14.61 3.50 -6.24
N VAL A 19 -14.13 2.42 -5.62
CA VAL A 19 -14.00 1.12 -6.30
C VAL A 19 -15.37 0.56 -6.68
N CYS A 20 -16.34 0.58 -5.76
CA CYS A 20 -17.68 0.07 -6.05
C CYS A 20 -18.53 1.05 -6.86
N GLY A 21 -18.42 2.35 -6.58
CA GLY A 21 -19.26 3.36 -7.21
C GLY A 21 -18.81 3.81 -8.60
N ILE A 22 -17.49 3.94 -8.81
CA ILE A 22 -16.95 4.43 -10.09
C ILE A 22 -16.63 3.28 -11.04
N TYR A 23 -16.02 2.21 -10.54
CA TYR A 23 -15.59 1.08 -11.37
C TYR A 23 -16.58 -0.08 -11.40
N GLY A 24 -17.67 -0.03 -10.59
CA GLY A 24 -18.67 -1.08 -10.55
C GLY A 24 -18.16 -2.41 -9.98
N GLU A 25 -16.99 -2.41 -9.33
CA GLU A 25 -16.42 -3.62 -8.75
C GLU A 25 -17.23 -4.12 -7.55
N PRO A 26 -17.39 -5.44 -7.39
CA PRO A 26 -18.12 -5.99 -6.27
C PRO A 26 -17.41 -5.69 -4.94
N LYS A 27 -18.21 -5.57 -3.89
CA LYS A 27 -17.68 -5.40 -2.53
C LYS A 27 -16.80 -6.59 -2.13
N ARG A 28 -15.56 -6.32 -1.73
CA ARG A 28 -14.58 -7.33 -1.31
C ARG A 28 -14.15 -7.09 0.14
N LYS A 29 -13.65 -8.14 0.79
CA LYS A 29 -12.93 -8.03 2.06
C LYS A 29 -11.53 -7.48 1.77
N LEU A 30 -11.36 -6.16 1.83
CA LEU A 30 -10.17 -5.45 1.34
C LEU A 30 -8.85 -6.03 1.86
N LEU A 31 -8.78 -6.37 3.15
CA LEU A 31 -7.55 -6.88 3.76
C LEU A 31 -7.23 -8.30 3.25
N THR A 32 -8.23 -9.17 3.13
CA THR A 32 -8.06 -10.52 2.59
C THR A 32 -7.63 -10.45 1.12
N HIS A 33 -8.33 -9.63 0.33
CA HIS A 33 -8.01 -9.43 -1.08
C HIS A 33 -6.58 -8.93 -1.28
N LEU A 34 -6.17 -7.89 -0.53
CA LEU A 34 -4.80 -7.35 -0.62
C LEU A 34 -3.74 -8.40 -0.21
N ARG A 35 -4.02 -9.20 0.83
CA ARG A 35 -3.13 -10.28 1.25
C ARG A 35 -2.92 -11.30 0.12
N GLU A 36 -3.99 -11.68 -0.57
CA GLU A 36 -3.91 -12.58 -1.71
C GLU A 36 -3.16 -11.95 -2.89
N VAL A 37 -3.41 -10.68 -3.21
CA VAL A 37 -2.66 -9.96 -4.25
C VAL A 37 -1.15 -10.02 -3.97
N VAL A 38 -0.73 -9.68 -2.76
CA VAL A 38 0.70 -9.71 -2.38
C VAL A 38 1.26 -11.14 -2.48
N LYS A 39 0.51 -12.16 -2.02
CA LYS A 39 0.90 -13.56 -2.12
C LYS A 39 1.08 -13.99 -3.58
N VAL A 40 0.12 -13.67 -4.44
CA VAL A 40 0.15 -14.03 -5.86
C VAL A 40 1.32 -13.34 -6.58
N VAL A 41 1.51 -12.04 -6.35
CA VAL A 41 2.62 -11.28 -6.97
C VAL A 41 3.98 -11.88 -6.57
N ARG A 42 4.20 -12.16 -5.29
CA ARG A 42 5.43 -12.79 -4.80
C ARG A 42 5.63 -14.18 -5.40
N TYR A 43 4.55 -14.97 -5.45
CA TYR A 43 4.59 -16.32 -5.99
C TYR A 43 4.97 -16.32 -7.48
N ILE A 44 4.32 -15.47 -8.30
CA ILE A 44 4.64 -15.33 -9.73
C ILE A 44 6.10 -14.90 -9.91
N ASN A 45 6.55 -13.86 -9.18
CA ASN A 45 7.92 -13.36 -9.32
C ASN A 45 8.96 -14.44 -8.99
N ALA A 46 8.72 -15.26 -7.99
CA ALA A 46 9.66 -16.28 -7.56
C ALA A 46 9.64 -17.56 -8.43
N ASN A 47 8.54 -17.85 -9.13
CA ASN A 47 8.31 -19.16 -9.72
C ASN A 47 8.06 -19.16 -11.23
N ALA A 48 7.68 -18.03 -11.85
CA ALA A 48 7.26 -18.01 -13.26
C ALA A 48 8.33 -18.47 -14.27
N HIS A 49 9.61 -18.49 -13.88
CA HIS A 49 10.73 -18.95 -14.73
C HIS A 49 11.06 -20.44 -14.56
N LYS A 50 10.48 -21.12 -13.59
CA LYS A 50 10.76 -22.55 -13.26
C LYS A 50 9.50 -23.41 -13.16
N GLY A 51 8.36 -22.87 -13.55
CA GLY A 51 7.05 -23.50 -13.46
C GLY A 51 6.30 -23.11 -12.19
N MET A 52 4.98 -23.10 -12.28
CA MET A 52 4.10 -22.69 -11.20
C MET A 52 3.03 -23.73 -10.95
N GLU A 53 2.81 -24.04 -9.66
CA GLU A 53 1.69 -24.85 -9.21
C GLU A 53 0.42 -24.00 -9.15
N PRO A 54 -0.77 -24.60 -9.30
CA PRO A 54 -2.04 -23.90 -9.17
C PRO A 54 -2.17 -23.12 -7.86
N ILE A 55 -2.85 -21.99 -7.92
CA ILE A 55 -3.22 -21.19 -6.75
C ILE A 55 -4.73 -21.23 -6.56
N HIS A 56 -5.17 -21.54 -5.34
CA HIS A 56 -6.57 -21.49 -4.94
C HIS A 56 -6.72 -20.58 -3.73
N GLY A 57 -7.46 -19.49 -3.90
CA GLY A 57 -7.74 -18.48 -2.88
C GLY A 57 -9.22 -18.08 -2.87
N GLU A 58 -9.56 -17.11 -2.01
CA GLU A 58 -10.91 -16.55 -1.97
C GLU A 58 -11.20 -15.70 -3.21
N TYR A 59 -10.18 -14.99 -3.74
CA TYR A 59 -10.30 -14.04 -4.85
C TYR A 59 -9.51 -14.45 -6.09
N PHE A 60 -8.42 -15.20 -5.94
CA PHE A 60 -7.55 -15.59 -7.05
C PHE A 60 -7.46 -17.10 -7.16
N ASN A 61 -7.89 -17.61 -8.32
CA ASN A 61 -7.74 -19.00 -8.71
C ASN A 61 -7.07 -19.04 -10.08
N ALA A 62 -5.94 -19.73 -10.19
CA ALA A 62 -5.18 -19.79 -11.43
C ALA A 62 -4.47 -21.14 -11.58
N GLU A 63 -4.56 -21.68 -12.79
CA GLU A 63 -3.96 -22.99 -13.14
C GLU A 63 -2.59 -22.87 -13.81
N TRP A 64 -2.19 -21.69 -14.30
CA TRP A 64 -0.87 -21.36 -14.90
C TRP A 64 -0.39 -22.27 -16.04
N THR A 65 -1.25 -23.02 -16.71
CA THR A 65 -0.89 -24.11 -17.62
C THR A 65 0.06 -23.72 -18.75
N GLU A 66 0.09 -22.45 -19.16
CA GLU A 66 0.90 -21.97 -20.27
C GLU A 66 1.81 -20.78 -19.90
N MET A 67 1.79 -20.34 -18.64
CA MET A 67 2.57 -19.19 -18.21
C MET A 67 3.95 -19.59 -17.73
N MET A 68 4.97 -19.33 -18.55
CA MET A 68 6.37 -19.50 -18.16
C MET A 68 7.21 -18.35 -18.69
N LEU A 69 8.01 -17.75 -17.82
CA LEU A 69 9.03 -16.78 -18.24
C LEU A 69 10.33 -17.50 -18.59
N THR A 70 11.01 -17.02 -19.62
CA THR A 70 12.25 -17.64 -20.12
C THR A 70 13.48 -17.31 -19.29
N ALA A 71 13.42 -16.28 -18.45
CA ALA A 71 14.54 -15.82 -17.65
C ALA A 71 14.16 -15.65 -16.17
N PRO A 72 15.06 -16.00 -15.24
CA PRO A 72 14.85 -15.77 -13.83
C PRO A 72 14.77 -14.26 -13.52
N PRO A 73 14.09 -13.87 -12.43
CA PRO A 73 14.08 -12.49 -12.00
C PRO A 73 15.46 -12.05 -11.50
N VAL A 74 15.76 -10.75 -11.62
CA VAL A 74 17.02 -10.19 -11.08
C VAL A 74 17.08 -10.34 -9.56
N ARG A 75 15.92 -10.39 -8.91
CA ARG A 75 15.76 -10.69 -7.48
C ARG A 75 14.45 -11.44 -7.26
N GLU A 76 14.48 -12.42 -6.38
CA GLU A 76 13.31 -13.26 -6.08
C GLU A 76 12.16 -12.48 -5.46
N ASN A 77 12.46 -11.43 -4.70
CA ASN A 77 11.46 -10.59 -4.06
C ASN A 77 11.49 -9.18 -4.62
N ILE A 78 10.38 -8.77 -5.22
CA ILE A 78 10.11 -7.36 -5.54
C ILE A 78 9.62 -6.69 -4.25
N PRO A 79 10.22 -5.59 -3.77
CA PRO A 79 9.69 -4.86 -2.65
C PRO A 79 8.28 -4.37 -2.95
N ILE A 80 7.36 -4.63 -2.03
CA ILE A 80 5.97 -4.23 -2.13
C ILE A 80 5.69 -3.17 -1.07
N TRP A 81 5.37 -1.96 -1.53
CA TRP A 81 4.97 -0.85 -0.68
C TRP A 81 3.47 -0.70 -0.71
N ILE A 82 2.85 -0.58 0.46
CA ILE A 82 1.39 -0.53 0.58
C ILE A 82 0.98 0.79 1.20
N ALA A 83 0.06 1.49 0.52
CA ALA A 83 -0.54 2.70 1.04
C ALA A 83 -1.55 2.35 2.12
N ALA A 84 -1.36 2.88 3.32
CA ALA A 84 -2.25 2.64 4.45
C ALA A 84 -2.54 3.93 5.22
N LEU A 85 -3.81 4.11 5.57
CA LEU A 85 -4.29 5.26 6.32
C LEU A 85 -4.69 4.89 7.75
N LYS A 86 -5.48 3.82 7.91
CA LYS A 86 -6.08 3.39 9.19
C LYS A 86 -5.37 2.15 9.75
N ASP A 87 -5.51 1.92 11.03
CA ASP A 87 -4.77 0.92 11.81
C ASP A 87 -4.79 -0.49 11.23
N LYS A 88 -5.97 -0.99 10.84
CA LYS A 88 -6.08 -2.36 10.31
C LYS A 88 -5.27 -2.57 9.03
N LEU A 89 -5.27 -1.59 8.14
CA LEU A 89 -4.50 -1.66 6.89
C LEU A 89 -3.02 -1.41 7.17
N THR A 90 -2.68 -0.49 8.08
CA THR A 90 -1.32 -0.28 8.55
C THR A 90 -0.75 -1.56 9.16
N SER A 91 -1.49 -2.21 10.06
CA SER A 91 -1.11 -3.49 10.65
C SER A 91 -0.85 -4.57 9.59
N LEU A 92 -1.78 -4.75 8.64
CA LEU A 92 -1.57 -5.69 7.52
C LEU A 92 -0.32 -5.33 6.70
N THR A 93 -0.11 -4.05 6.41
CA THR A 93 1.08 -3.59 5.68
C THR A 93 2.36 -3.95 6.41
N LEU A 94 2.40 -3.75 7.73
CA LEU A 94 3.55 -4.11 8.57
C LEU A 94 3.78 -5.63 8.64
N GLU A 95 2.74 -6.43 8.48
CA GLU A 95 2.85 -7.89 8.42
C GLU A 95 3.41 -8.37 7.07
N ILE A 96 2.85 -7.91 5.95
CA ILE A 96 3.09 -8.50 4.62
C ILE A 96 3.88 -7.62 3.65
N GLY A 97 3.99 -6.32 3.89
CA GLY A 97 4.66 -5.36 3.00
C GLY A 97 6.13 -5.15 3.33
N ASP A 98 6.87 -4.57 2.40
CA ASP A 98 8.26 -4.14 2.57
C ASP A 98 8.36 -2.63 2.77
N GLY A 99 7.27 -1.90 2.51
CA GLY A 99 7.16 -0.47 2.75
C GLY A 99 5.75 -0.04 3.11
N LEU A 100 5.65 0.93 3.99
CA LEU A 100 4.43 1.62 4.40
C LEU A 100 4.43 3.02 3.77
N MET A 101 3.49 3.27 2.85
CA MET A 101 3.24 4.59 2.32
C MET A 101 2.16 5.26 3.16
N VAL A 102 2.55 6.29 3.92
CA VAL A 102 1.63 7.03 4.77
C VAL A 102 1.00 8.20 4.00
N HIS A 103 -0.26 8.44 4.27
CA HIS A 103 -1.03 9.48 3.59
C HIS A 103 -0.66 10.89 4.09
N ALA A 104 -0.85 11.90 3.24
CA ALA A 104 -0.60 13.31 3.58
C ALA A 104 -1.46 13.84 4.75
N LEU A 105 -2.55 13.15 5.12
CA LEU A 105 -3.35 13.44 6.31
C LEU A 105 -2.69 13.02 7.63
N TRP A 106 -1.56 12.33 7.59
CA TRP A 106 -0.78 12.07 8.80
C TRP A 106 -0.07 13.35 9.23
N THR A 107 -0.66 14.07 10.14
CA THR A 107 -0.03 15.23 10.79
C THR A 107 1.19 14.82 11.61
N GLY A 108 1.99 15.79 12.02
CA GLY A 108 3.15 15.53 12.88
C GLY A 108 2.76 14.81 14.16
N ASP A 109 1.71 15.29 14.86
CA ASP A 109 1.23 14.70 16.11
C ASP A 109 0.68 13.29 15.90
N TYR A 110 -0.12 13.08 14.85
CA TYR A 110 -0.62 11.77 14.50
C TYR A 110 0.53 10.80 14.18
N THR A 111 1.56 11.25 13.48
CA THR A 111 2.76 10.45 13.17
C THR A 111 3.49 10.02 14.43
N VAL A 112 3.64 10.91 15.42
CA VAL A 112 4.25 10.59 16.72
C VAL A 112 3.44 9.50 17.45
N GLN A 113 2.11 9.63 17.49
CA GLN A 113 1.23 8.60 18.08
C GLN A 113 1.36 7.26 17.36
N LYS A 114 1.44 7.28 16.03
CA LYS A 114 1.56 6.07 15.21
C LYS A 114 2.90 5.37 15.32
N LYS A 115 3.96 6.06 15.73
CA LYS A 115 5.27 5.45 15.93
C LYS A 115 5.20 4.26 16.91
N ALA A 116 4.61 4.46 18.08
CA ALA A 116 4.47 3.39 19.08
C ALA A 116 3.60 2.23 18.56
N PHE A 117 2.52 2.53 17.84
CA PHE A 117 1.69 1.52 17.20
C PHE A 117 2.48 0.69 16.18
N ILE A 118 3.25 1.34 15.30
CA ILE A 118 4.08 0.66 14.28
C ILE A 118 5.11 -0.25 14.95
N GLU A 119 5.80 0.22 15.97
CA GLU A 119 6.79 -0.55 16.71
C GLU A 119 6.17 -1.79 17.38
N ALA A 120 5.01 -1.63 18.01
CA ALA A 120 4.28 -2.73 18.65
C ALA A 120 3.80 -3.79 17.62
N GLU A 121 3.25 -3.34 16.48
CA GLU A 121 2.80 -4.25 15.42
C GLU A 121 3.97 -5.00 14.78
N LEU A 122 5.09 -4.33 14.49
CA LEU A 122 6.28 -5.01 13.99
C LEU A 122 6.81 -6.06 14.97
N ALA A 123 6.85 -5.73 16.26
CA ALA A 123 7.24 -6.70 17.30
C ALA A 123 6.27 -7.89 17.36
N ARG A 124 4.97 -7.65 17.25
CA ARG A 124 3.92 -8.70 17.19
C ARG A 124 4.12 -9.65 16.02
N PHE A 125 4.59 -9.15 14.87
CA PHE A 125 4.91 -9.96 13.70
C PHE A 125 6.32 -10.52 13.67
N GLY A 126 7.11 -10.32 14.72
CA GLY A 126 8.51 -10.73 14.78
C GLY A 126 9.41 -10.02 13.78
N ARG A 127 9.03 -8.81 13.33
CA ARG A 127 9.77 -8.04 12.33
C ARG A 127 10.54 -6.89 12.97
N ARG A 128 11.76 -6.64 12.49
CA ARG A 128 12.55 -5.49 12.90
C ARG A 128 12.07 -4.23 12.18
N ARG A 129 12.25 -3.05 12.80
CA ARG A 129 11.92 -1.75 12.19
C ARG A 129 12.59 -1.54 10.82
N SER A 130 13.81 -2.03 10.65
CA SER A 130 14.56 -1.95 9.39
C SER A 130 14.02 -2.85 8.26
N ALA A 131 13.08 -3.73 8.55
CA ALA A 131 12.46 -4.60 7.54
C ALA A 131 11.32 -3.91 6.77
N VAL A 132 10.92 -2.70 7.18
CA VAL A 132 9.84 -1.93 6.52
C VAL A 132 10.28 -0.49 6.34
N GLU A 133 10.30 -0.03 5.11
CA GLU A 133 10.50 1.38 4.81
C GLU A 133 9.22 2.17 5.11
N ILE A 134 9.38 3.42 5.59
CA ILE A 134 8.23 4.33 5.77
C ILE A 134 8.42 5.50 4.83
N ASN A 135 7.49 5.65 3.91
CA ASN A 135 7.48 6.72 2.92
C ASN A 135 6.32 7.68 3.22
N ALA A 136 6.65 8.95 3.45
CA ALA A 136 5.67 10.00 3.68
C ALA A 136 5.41 10.78 2.38
N TRP A 137 4.14 11.10 2.12
CA TRP A 137 3.67 11.86 0.97
C TRP A 137 3.08 13.21 1.41
N PRO A 138 3.89 14.17 1.84
CA PRO A 138 3.38 15.48 2.23
C PRO A 138 2.86 16.23 1.01
N TRP A 139 1.76 16.94 1.17
CA TRP A 139 1.40 17.99 0.22
C TRP A 139 2.30 19.20 0.45
N VAL A 140 2.80 19.76 -0.64
CA VAL A 140 3.69 20.90 -0.59
C VAL A 140 3.13 22.01 -1.46
N ALA A 141 2.90 23.19 -0.89
CA ALA A 141 2.61 24.40 -1.62
C ALA A 141 3.79 25.36 -1.46
N ILE A 142 4.36 25.79 -2.58
CA ILE A 142 5.54 26.67 -2.60
C ILE A 142 5.08 28.07 -3.04
N ASN A 143 5.21 29.06 -2.14
CA ASN A 143 4.94 30.46 -2.42
C ASN A 143 5.77 31.32 -1.48
N ASP A 144 6.25 32.47 -1.92
CA ASP A 144 6.96 33.43 -1.08
C ASP A 144 6.04 34.02 -0.01
N ASP A 145 4.73 34.16 -0.32
CA ASP A 145 3.70 34.52 0.66
C ASP A 145 3.13 33.23 1.31
N LYS A 146 3.40 33.06 2.60
CA LYS A 146 2.90 31.94 3.40
C LYS A 146 1.38 31.83 3.39
N GLN A 147 0.65 32.97 3.43
CA GLN A 147 -0.81 32.95 3.44
C GLN A 147 -1.37 32.48 2.10
N GLN A 148 -0.73 32.87 1.01
CA GLN A 148 -1.08 32.39 -0.33
C GLN A 148 -0.82 30.88 -0.45
N ALA A 149 0.32 30.37 0.02
CA ALA A 149 0.62 28.92 0.03
C ALA A 149 -0.44 28.14 0.80
N ILE A 150 -0.90 28.64 1.94
CA ILE A 150 -2.01 28.06 2.71
C ILE A 150 -3.31 28.07 1.89
N ASN A 151 -3.64 29.19 1.25
CA ASN A 151 -4.85 29.32 0.45
C ASN A 151 -4.84 28.36 -0.75
N ASP A 152 -3.70 28.22 -1.43
CA ASP A 152 -3.52 27.31 -2.57
C ASP A 152 -3.76 25.84 -2.17
N SER A 153 -3.43 25.47 -0.93
CA SER A 153 -3.62 24.12 -0.40
C SER A 153 -5.07 23.82 0.01
N ARG A 154 -5.89 24.84 0.30
CA ARG A 154 -7.25 24.67 0.88
C ARG A 154 -8.17 23.83 0.03
N ALA A 155 -8.16 24.01 -1.29
CA ALA A 155 -9.03 23.27 -2.20
C ALA A 155 -8.73 21.76 -2.16
N THR A 156 -7.44 21.39 -2.11
CA THR A 156 -7.03 19.99 -1.98
C THR A 156 -7.46 19.39 -0.65
N VAL A 157 -7.21 20.08 0.46
CA VAL A 157 -7.60 19.63 1.81
C VAL A 157 -9.12 19.49 1.91
N ALA A 158 -9.89 20.48 1.42
CA ALA A 158 -11.35 20.45 1.43
C ALA A 158 -11.90 19.28 0.58
N GLY A 159 -11.26 18.95 -0.54
CA GLY A 159 -11.63 17.80 -1.35
C GLY A 159 -11.54 16.48 -0.56
N TYR A 160 -10.50 16.31 0.26
CA TYR A 160 -10.38 15.12 1.12
C TYR A 160 -11.34 15.12 2.30
N ALA A 161 -11.63 16.29 2.90
CA ALA A 161 -12.61 16.41 3.99
C ALA A 161 -14.04 16.01 3.56
N GLY A 162 -14.34 16.05 2.25
CA GLY A 162 -15.61 15.60 1.69
C GLY A 162 -15.82 14.07 1.67
N TYR A 163 -14.78 13.27 1.92
CA TYR A 163 -14.91 11.81 1.95
C TYR A 163 -15.09 11.30 3.38
N LYS A 164 -16.16 10.57 3.62
CA LYS A 164 -16.47 9.96 4.93
C LYS A 164 -15.32 9.11 5.49
N GLU A 165 -14.57 8.46 4.64
CA GLU A 165 -13.43 7.64 5.04
C GLU A 165 -12.31 8.43 5.70
N TYR A 166 -12.22 9.73 5.43
CA TYR A 166 -11.19 10.64 5.97
C TYR A 166 -11.69 11.52 7.12
N GLU A 167 -13.01 11.53 7.41
CA GLU A 167 -13.61 12.32 8.49
C GLU A 167 -12.79 12.28 9.81
N PRO A 168 -12.32 11.11 10.31
CA PRO A 168 -11.58 11.05 11.58
C PRO A 168 -10.21 11.75 11.60
N PHE A 169 -9.79 12.36 10.49
CA PHE A 169 -8.52 13.11 10.41
C PHE A 169 -8.74 14.62 10.40
N PHE A 170 -10.01 15.08 10.43
CA PHE A 170 -10.40 16.47 10.41
C PHE A 170 -11.15 16.92 11.69
N ASP A 171 -11.44 16.01 12.60
CA ASP A 171 -11.97 16.25 13.95
C ASP A 171 -10.79 16.46 14.92
#